data_e13641d75aac67c2801490360a0c2cfb
#
_entry.id   e13641d75aac67c2801490360a0c2cfb
#
_cell.length_a   1.000
_cell.length_b   1.000
_cell.length_c   1.000
_cell.angle_alpha   90.00
_cell.angle_beta   90.00
_cell.angle_gamma   90.00
#
_symmetry.space_group_name_H-M   'P 1'
#
loop_
_entity.id
_entity.type
_entity.pdbx_description
1 polymer ?
#
loop_
_entity_poly.entity_id
_entity_poly.type
_entity_poly.pdbx_seq_one_letter_code
_entity_poly.pdbx_strand_id
1 'polypeptide(L)'
;MAEQNLGPRDFFAKEDAIADLGLIACPGAEELCKLVDSHLVRWAREVGNTDVDSFIIPSDCPRFQSGDAKGLVKASTRGDDLYIFVDPGNYSVTYQLLGYENHLSPDDHFQNLMRLIQAVAGRAHRISVIMPSLYGGRQHRRVSRESLDCAFALQQLRDVGVKNIITFDAHDPRVMNAVPTMSFDNVMPTYQ
;
A
#
# COMPACT_ATOMS: atom_id res chain seq x y z
N MET A 1 17.04 26.39 -0.73
CA MET A 1 16.77 25.80 -2.06
C MET A 1 15.26 25.79 -2.19
N ALA A 2 14.69 26.48 -3.20
CA ALA A 2 13.24 26.47 -3.40
C ALA A 2 12.84 25.04 -3.80
N GLU A 3 11.95 24.41 -3.04
CA GLU A 3 11.24 23.21 -3.48
C GLU A 3 10.56 23.58 -4.80
N GLN A 4 11.03 23.00 -5.90
CA GLN A 4 10.31 23.06 -7.15
C GLN A 4 9.03 22.26 -6.92
N ASN A 5 7.92 23.00 -6.85
CA ASN A 5 6.58 22.41 -6.79
C ASN A 5 6.33 21.78 -8.18
N LEU A 6 6.73 20.52 -8.35
CA LEU A 6 6.53 19.75 -9.56
C LEU A 6 5.02 19.66 -9.81
N GLY A 7 4.56 20.25 -10.89
CA GLY A 7 3.15 20.17 -11.30
C GLY A 7 2.83 18.78 -11.89
N PRO A 8 1.54 18.45 -12.11
CA PRO A 8 1.12 17.18 -12.74
C PRO A 8 1.83 16.88 -14.06
N ARG A 9 2.22 17.90 -14.81
CA ARG A 9 2.92 17.77 -16.10
C ARG A 9 4.27 17.10 -15.96
N ASP A 10 4.96 17.33 -14.84
CA ASP A 10 6.32 16.82 -14.64
C ASP A 10 6.33 15.32 -14.26
N PHE A 11 5.19 14.79 -13.77
CA PHE A 11 5.06 13.38 -13.37
C PHE A 11 4.61 12.44 -14.50
N PHE A 12 3.88 12.96 -15.49
CA PHE A 12 3.26 12.13 -16.53
C PHE A 12 3.84 12.35 -17.93
N ALA A 13 4.91 13.16 -18.06
CA ALA A 13 5.62 13.30 -19.30
C ALA A 13 6.29 11.96 -19.65
N LYS A 14 5.83 11.29 -20.72
CA LYS A 14 6.31 9.96 -21.15
C LYS A 14 7.83 9.88 -21.35
N GLU A 15 8.49 11.00 -21.63
CA GLU A 15 9.93 11.06 -21.92
C GLU A 15 10.80 10.92 -20.66
N ASP A 16 10.24 11.20 -19.46
CA ASP A 16 10.99 11.21 -18.18
C ASP A 16 10.54 10.09 -17.22
N ALA A 17 9.56 9.27 -17.60
CA ALA A 17 9.09 8.19 -16.74
C ALA A 17 10.12 7.06 -16.64
N ILE A 18 10.62 6.80 -15.43
CA ILE A 18 11.57 5.72 -15.14
C ILE A 18 10.89 4.35 -15.19
N ALA A 19 9.59 4.29 -14.88
CA ALA A 19 8.79 3.08 -14.81
C ALA A 19 7.30 3.40 -14.99
N ASP A 20 6.53 2.42 -15.47
CA ASP A 20 5.08 2.54 -15.54
C ASP A 20 4.48 2.51 -14.12
N LEU A 21 3.44 3.32 -13.91
CA LEU A 21 2.72 3.38 -12.64
C LEU A 21 1.70 2.24 -12.55
N GLY A 22 1.71 1.50 -11.43
CA GLY A 22 0.72 0.49 -11.14
C GLY A 22 0.12 0.63 -9.74
N LEU A 23 -1.21 0.50 -9.63
CA LEU A 23 -1.95 0.54 -8.37
C LEU A 23 -2.52 -0.84 -8.07
N ILE A 24 -2.33 -1.33 -6.85
CA ILE A 24 -2.86 -2.61 -6.38
C ILE A 24 -3.64 -2.37 -5.09
N ALA A 25 -4.88 -2.86 -5.00
CA ALA A 25 -5.67 -2.79 -3.79
C ALA A 25 -5.69 -4.13 -3.05
N CYS A 26 -5.39 -4.12 -1.75
CA CYS A 26 -5.77 -5.21 -0.85
C CYS A 26 -7.29 -5.23 -0.63
N PRO A 27 -7.88 -6.38 -0.27
CA PRO A 27 -9.29 -6.44 0.12
C PRO A 27 -9.64 -5.40 1.19
N GLY A 28 -10.65 -4.58 0.90
CA GLY A 28 -11.11 -3.48 1.75
C GLY A 28 -10.46 -2.11 1.49
N ALA A 29 -9.48 -2.02 0.59
CA ALA A 29 -8.85 -0.77 0.18
C ALA A 29 -9.24 -0.34 -1.26
N GLU A 30 -10.16 -1.05 -1.90
CA GLU A 30 -10.51 -0.86 -3.31
C GLU A 30 -11.12 0.51 -3.58
N GLU A 31 -11.93 1.04 -2.67
CA GLU A 31 -12.57 2.36 -2.84
C GLU A 31 -11.53 3.48 -2.82
N LEU A 32 -10.62 3.47 -1.85
CA LEU A 32 -9.53 4.44 -1.79
C LEU A 32 -8.65 4.36 -3.05
N CYS A 33 -8.29 3.16 -3.47
CA CYS A 33 -7.50 2.94 -4.66
C CYS A 33 -8.19 3.51 -5.92
N LYS A 34 -9.50 3.28 -6.10
CA LYS A 34 -10.29 3.82 -7.21
C LYS A 34 -10.36 5.35 -7.19
N LEU A 35 -10.52 5.96 -6.02
CA LEU A 35 -10.52 7.41 -5.89
C LEU A 35 -9.17 7.99 -6.33
N VAL A 36 -8.07 7.43 -5.88
CA VAL A 36 -6.73 7.84 -6.30
C VAL A 36 -6.54 7.64 -7.80
N ASP A 37 -6.90 6.47 -8.33
CA ASP A 37 -6.82 6.16 -9.76
C ASP A 37 -7.56 7.20 -10.60
N SER A 38 -8.80 7.56 -10.21
CA SER A 38 -9.60 8.56 -10.94
C SER A 38 -8.92 9.93 -11.01
N HIS A 39 -8.23 10.34 -9.93
CA HIS A 39 -7.44 11.57 -9.93
C HIS A 39 -6.22 11.49 -10.82
N LEU A 40 -5.50 10.36 -10.78
CA LEU A 40 -4.29 10.13 -11.60
C LEU A 40 -4.63 10.06 -13.08
N VAL A 41 -5.71 9.37 -13.47
CA VAL A 41 -6.20 9.32 -14.85
C VAL A 41 -6.57 10.71 -15.34
N ARG A 42 -7.27 11.52 -14.52
CA ARG A 42 -7.58 12.90 -14.87
C ARG A 42 -6.30 13.71 -15.13
N TRP A 43 -5.32 13.64 -14.25
CA TRP A 43 -4.06 14.35 -14.41
C TRP A 43 -3.27 13.87 -15.62
N ALA A 44 -3.24 12.56 -15.89
CA ALA A 44 -2.61 12.02 -17.08
C ALA A 44 -3.25 12.60 -18.37
N ARG A 45 -4.57 12.70 -18.41
CA ARG A 45 -5.31 13.29 -19.54
C ARG A 45 -5.05 14.79 -19.71
N GLU A 46 -4.96 15.53 -18.62
CA GLU A 46 -4.64 16.98 -18.63
C GLU A 46 -3.27 17.27 -19.22
N VAL A 47 -2.31 16.34 -19.13
CA VAL A 47 -0.97 16.45 -19.72
C VAL A 47 -0.84 15.79 -21.09
N GLY A 48 -1.96 15.36 -21.68
CA GLY A 48 -2.02 14.82 -23.05
C GLY A 48 -1.86 13.30 -23.15
N ASN A 49 -1.78 12.57 -22.04
CA ASN A 49 -1.79 11.11 -22.05
C ASN A 49 -3.24 10.60 -22.01
N THR A 50 -3.88 10.60 -23.18
CA THR A 50 -5.32 10.28 -23.33
C THR A 50 -5.62 8.79 -23.39
N ASP A 51 -4.59 7.95 -23.59
CA ASP A 51 -4.74 6.50 -23.82
C ASP A 51 -4.86 5.70 -22.49
N VAL A 52 -4.71 6.37 -21.33
CA VAL A 52 -4.78 5.73 -20.04
C VAL A 52 -6.22 5.77 -19.49
N ASP A 53 -6.82 4.60 -19.33
CA ASP A 53 -8.15 4.45 -18.72
C ASP A 53 -8.07 4.14 -17.21
N SER A 54 -7.03 3.47 -16.75
CA SER A 54 -6.80 3.15 -15.34
C SER A 54 -5.35 2.70 -15.11
N PHE A 55 -4.83 2.96 -13.93
CA PHE A 55 -3.55 2.44 -13.42
C PHE A 55 -3.75 1.21 -12.52
N ILE A 56 -5.00 0.79 -12.27
CA ILE A 56 -5.30 -0.32 -11.36
C ILE A 56 -4.93 -1.66 -12.02
N ILE A 57 -4.06 -2.39 -11.33
CA ILE A 57 -3.71 -3.77 -11.65
C ILE A 57 -4.64 -4.70 -10.85
N PRO A 58 -5.47 -5.52 -11.53
CA PRO A 58 -6.41 -6.40 -10.84
C PRO A 58 -5.69 -7.39 -9.94
N SER A 59 -6.11 -7.44 -8.70
CA SER A 59 -5.55 -8.30 -7.65
C SER A 59 -6.65 -8.93 -6.80
N ASP A 60 -6.31 -9.96 -6.03
CA ASP A 60 -7.24 -10.65 -5.16
C ASP A 60 -6.48 -11.40 -4.06
N CYS A 61 -7.16 -11.67 -2.95
CA CYS A 61 -6.66 -12.52 -1.87
C CYS A 61 -7.70 -13.60 -1.54
N PRO A 62 -7.94 -14.56 -2.46
CA PRO A 62 -8.92 -15.61 -2.24
C PRO A 62 -8.56 -16.46 -1.03
N ARG A 63 -9.57 -16.74 -0.20
CA ARG A 63 -9.45 -17.53 1.00
C ARG A 63 -9.98 -18.95 0.78
N PHE A 64 -9.23 -19.93 1.27
CA PHE A 64 -9.62 -21.33 1.24
C PHE A 64 -10.54 -21.65 2.43
N GLN A 65 -11.23 -22.79 2.37
CA GLN A 65 -12.11 -23.25 3.46
C GLN A 65 -11.36 -23.50 4.79
N SER A 66 -10.06 -23.76 4.73
CA SER A 66 -9.18 -23.89 5.90
C SER A 66 -8.86 -22.55 6.59
N GLY A 67 -9.26 -21.42 5.97
CA GLY A 67 -8.92 -20.09 6.46
C GLY A 67 -7.64 -19.50 5.86
N ASP A 68 -6.81 -20.32 5.19
CA ASP A 68 -5.63 -19.84 4.46
C ASP A 68 -6.04 -18.95 3.29
N ALA A 69 -5.14 -18.05 2.89
CA ALA A 69 -5.34 -17.22 1.71
C ALA A 69 -4.08 -17.20 0.84
N LYS A 70 -4.23 -16.78 -0.41
CA LYS A 70 -3.10 -16.50 -1.32
C LYS A 70 -3.23 -15.11 -1.92
N GLY A 71 -2.10 -14.46 -2.23
CA GLY A 71 -2.08 -13.25 -3.04
C GLY A 71 -2.10 -13.61 -4.53
N LEU A 72 -2.93 -12.92 -5.29
CA LEU A 72 -3.06 -13.11 -6.73
C LEU A 72 -3.04 -11.76 -7.43
N VAL A 73 -2.10 -11.56 -8.35
CA VAL A 73 -2.04 -10.39 -9.23
C VAL A 73 -2.27 -10.87 -10.66
N LYS A 74 -3.26 -10.27 -11.34
CA LYS A 74 -3.84 -10.81 -12.58
C LYS A 74 -3.21 -10.22 -13.86
N ALA A 75 -2.20 -9.34 -13.72
CA ALA A 75 -1.45 -8.77 -14.84
C ALA A 75 0.06 -8.74 -14.56
N SER A 76 0.86 -8.49 -15.58
CA SER A 76 2.30 -8.31 -15.41
C SER A 76 2.59 -7.03 -14.65
N THR A 77 3.56 -7.09 -13.74
CA THR A 77 4.05 -5.94 -12.97
C THR A 77 5.55 -5.75 -13.18
N ARG A 78 6.06 -6.30 -14.30
CA ARG A 78 7.50 -6.28 -14.57
C ARG A 78 7.97 -4.88 -14.95
N GLY A 79 8.82 -4.33 -14.10
CA GLY A 79 9.40 -3.00 -14.29
C GLY A 79 8.54 -1.86 -13.76
N ASP A 80 7.32 -2.13 -13.25
CA ASP A 80 6.40 -1.11 -12.78
C ASP A 80 6.83 -0.50 -11.43
N ASP A 81 6.48 0.75 -11.23
CA ASP A 81 6.48 1.42 -9.93
C ASP A 81 5.12 1.20 -9.26
N LEU A 82 5.08 0.30 -8.27
CA LEU A 82 3.84 -0.18 -7.67
C LEU A 82 3.50 0.56 -6.38
N TYR A 83 2.23 0.94 -6.25
CA TYR A 83 1.62 1.42 -5.02
C TYR A 83 0.54 0.44 -4.56
N ILE A 84 0.76 -0.21 -3.41
CA ILE A 84 -0.15 -1.20 -2.85
C ILE A 84 -0.92 -0.57 -1.69
N PHE A 85 -2.25 -0.53 -1.83
CA PHE A 85 -3.16 0.05 -0.85
C PHE A 85 -3.62 -1.02 0.12
N VAL A 86 -3.60 -0.71 1.41
CA VAL A 86 -4.13 -1.55 2.48
C VAL A 86 -4.79 -0.70 3.56
N ASP A 87 -5.94 -1.12 4.04
CA ASP A 87 -6.60 -0.51 5.20
C ASP A 87 -6.76 -1.54 6.33
N PRO A 88 -5.80 -1.62 7.26
CA PRO A 88 -5.87 -2.53 8.41
C PRO A 88 -7.04 -2.25 9.36
N GLY A 89 -7.62 -1.05 9.29
CA GLY A 89 -8.76 -0.64 10.12
C GLY A 89 -10.12 -1.05 9.54
N ASN A 90 -10.17 -1.56 8.33
CA ASN A 90 -11.43 -1.90 7.68
C ASN A 90 -12.03 -3.21 8.21
N TYR A 91 -13.04 -3.08 9.08
CA TYR A 91 -13.75 -4.21 9.67
C TYR A 91 -14.93 -4.70 8.83
N SER A 92 -15.23 -4.07 7.69
CA SER A 92 -16.40 -4.43 6.86
C SER A 92 -16.17 -5.65 5.97
N VAL A 93 -14.92 -6.02 5.71
CA VAL A 93 -14.59 -7.16 4.85
C VAL A 93 -14.78 -8.47 5.60
N THR A 94 -15.57 -9.37 5.03
CA THR A 94 -15.86 -10.68 5.62
C THR A 94 -15.40 -11.84 4.74
N TYR A 95 -15.25 -13.00 5.34
CA TYR A 95 -14.98 -14.26 4.66
C TYR A 95 -15.68 -15.43 5.36
N GLN A 96 -15.92 -16.51 4.63
CA GLN A 96 -16.51 -17.73 5.17
C GLN A 96 -15.42 -18.70 5.65
N LEU A 97 -15.53 -19.18 6.89
CA LEU A 97 -14.67 -20.20 7.47
C LEU A 97 -15.55 -21.26 8.13
N LEU A 98 -15.52 -22.50 7.62
CA LEU A 98 -16.28 -23.63 8.13
C LEU A 98 -17.79 -23.32 8.28
N GLY A 99 -18.36 -22.51 7.38
CA GLY A 99 -19.78 -22.12 7.38
C GLY A 99 -20.10 -20.90 8.26
N TYR A 100 -19.13 -20.30 8.93
CA TYR A 100 -19.30 -19.08 9.72
C TYR A 100 -18.73 -17.86 8.97
N GLU A 101 -19.44 -16.75 9.09
CA GLU A 101 -18.95 -15.47 8.60
C GLU A 101 -17.98 -14.86 9.63
N ASN A 102 -16.82 -14.46 9.15
CA ASN A 102 -15.76 -13.84 9.95
C ASN A 102 -15.33 -12.52 9.32
N HIS A 103 -15.07 -11.52 10.13
CA HIS A 103 -14.48 -10.26 9.68
C HIS A 103 -12.96 -10.39 9.56
N LEU A 104 -12.36 -9.70 8.59
CA LEU A 104 -10.91 -9.57 8.54
C LEU A 104 -10.44 -8.74 9.75
N SER A 105 -9.49 -9.27 10.47
CA SER A 105 -8.75 -8.55 11.51
C SER A 105 -7.67 -7.66 10.89
N PRO A 106 -7.09 -6.71 11.65
CA PRO A 106 -5.89 -5.98 11.22
C PRO A 106 -4.76 -6.90 10.79
N ASP A 107 -4.59 -8.05 11.46
CA ASP A 107 -3.57 -9.05 11.13
C ASP A 107 -3.87 -9.73 9.79
N ASP A 108 -5.14 -10.03 9.50
CA ASP A 108 -5.56 -10.57 8.21
C ASP A 108 -5.26 -9.60 7.06
N HIS A 109 -5.55 -8.30 7.25
CA HIS A 109 -5.25 -7.25 6.27
C HIS A 109 -3.75 -7.13 6.05
N PHE A 110 -2.95 -7.08 7.12
CA PHE A 110 -1.49 -7.04 7.02
C PHE A 110 -0.93 -8.28 6.31
N GLN A 111 -1.46 -9.47 6.63
CA GLN A 111 -1.03 -10.70 5.96
C GLN A 111 -1.45 -10.74 4.49
N ASN A 112 -2.60 -10.18 4.11
CA ASN A 112 -3.00 -10.03 2.70
C ASN A 112 -2.06 -9.09 1.95
N LEU A 113 -1.65 -7.97 2.56
CA LEU A 113 -0.62 -7.10 2.03
C LEU A 113 0.68 -7.87 1.75
N MET A 114 1.17 -8.64 2.73
CA MET A 114 2.39 -9.45 2.59
C MET A 114 2.29 -10.45 1.44
N ARG A 115 1.12 -11.07 1.24
CA ARG A 115 0.87 -12.01 0.13
C ARG A 115 0.91 -11.32 -1.23
N LEU A 116 0.32 -10.13 -1.36
CA LEU A 116 0.35 -9.37 -2.62
C LEU A 116 1.77 -8.85 -2.92
N ILE A 117 2.50 -8.39 -1.91
CA ILE A 117 3.91 -8.01 -2.08
C ILE A 117 4.72 -9.20 -2.59
N GLN A 118 4.56 -10.38 -2.00
CA GLN A 118 5.26 -11.59 -2.45
C GLN A 118 4.91 -11.98 -3.90
N ALA A 119 3.67 -11.76 -4.32
CA ALA A 119 3.23 -12.05 -5.68
C ALA A 119 3.91 -11.18 -6.74
N VAL A 120 4.36 -9.98 -6.39
CA VAL A 120 5.03 -9.01 -7.30
C VAL A 120 6.52 -8.84 -7.01
N ALA A 121 7.03 -9.32 -5.89
CA ALA A 121 8.42 -9.16 -5.48
C ALA A 121 9.41 -9.71 -6.50
N GLY A 122 10.51 -8.99 -6.73
CA GLY A 122 11.55 -9.33 -7.70
C GLY A 122 11.16 -9.09 -9.17
N ARG A 123 9.98 -8.53 -9.45
CA ARG A 123 9.51 -8.17 -10.79
C ARG A 123 9.29 -6.68 -10.94
N ALA A 124 8.65 -6.05 -9.96
CA ALA A 124 8.45 -4.61 -9.92
C ALA A 124 9.77 -3.84 -9.81
N HIS A 125 9.81 -2.64 -10.37
CA HIS A 125 10.93 -1.72 -10.21
C HIS A 125 11.01 -1.21 -8.77
N ARG A 126 9.88 -0.80 -8.21
CA ARG A 126 9.74 -0.31 -6.84
C ARG A 126 8.39 -0.71 -6.25
N ILE A 127 8.33 -0.92 -4.94
CA ILE A 127 7.09 -1.18 -4.22
C ILE A 127 6.95 -0.12 -3.11
N SER A 128 5.86 0.64 -3.18
CA SER A 128 5.40 1.58 -2.16
C SER A 128 4.10 1.07 -1.54
N VAL A 129 3.92 1.25 -0.24
CA VAL A 129 2.68 0.86 0.46
C VAL A 129 1.95 2.11 0.93
N ILE A 130 0.65 2.20 0.62
CA ILE A 130 -0.25 3.22 1.15
C ILE A 130 -1.11 2.55 2.21
N MET A 131 -0.89 2.95 3.46
CA MET A 131 -1.52 2.39 4.65
C MET A 131 -2.06 3.54 5.50
N PRO A 132 -3.28 4.03 5.23
CA PRO A 132 -3.84 5.21 5.91
C PRO A 132 -3.84 5.09 7.44
N SER A 133 -4.20 3.93 7.97
CA SER A 133 -4.10 3.60 9.39
C SER A 133 -2.92 2.66 9.60
N LEU A 134 -1.87 3.14 10.27
CA LEU A 134 -0.64 2.35 10.45
C LEU A 134 -0.88 1.10 11.29
N TYR A 135 -0.64 -0.08 10.71
CA TYR A 135 -0.76 -1.35 11.42
C TYR A 135 0.14 -1.40 12.65
N GLY A 136 -0.43 -1.79 13.79
CA GLY A 136 0.29 -1.85 15.06
C GLY A 136 0.75 -0.47 15.59
N GLY A 137 0.24 0.64 15.06
CA GLY A 137 0.71 2.00 15.36
C GLY A 137 0.72 2.36 16.85
N ARG A 138 -0.11 1.73 17.68
CA ARG A 138 -0.12 1.90 19.15
C ARG A 138 0.98 1.12 19.86
N GLN A 139 1.55 0.08 19.25
CA GLN A 139 2.67 -0.72 19.75
C GLN A 139 4.00 -0.20 19.18
N HIS A 140 4.24 1.11 19.33
CA HIS A 140 5.41 1.82 18.81
C HIS A 140 6.59 1.89 19.78
N ARG A 141 6.37 1.58 21.07
CA ARG A 141 7.41 1.56 22.10
C ARG A 141 7.22 0.35 23.02
N ARG A 142 8.31 -0.09 23.62
CA ARG A 142 8.34 -1.17 24.60
C ARG A 142 8.63 -0.58 25.98
N VAL A 143 7.84 -0.94 26.98
CA VAL A 143 8.04 -0.51 28.37
C VAL A 143 8.49 -1.69 29.24
N SER A 144 8.04 -2.90 28.92
CA SER A 144 8.37 -4.11 29.66
C SER A 144 8.60 -5.29 28.71
N ARG A 145 8.15 -6.49 29.06
CA ARG A 145 8.20 -7.70 28.21
C ARG A 145 7.01 -7.74 27.27
N GLU A 146 6.97 -6.82 26.33
CA GLU A 146 5.90 -6.61 25.35
C GLU A 146 6.41 -6.83 23.94
N SER A 147 5.52 -7.15 23.02
CA SER A 147 5.81 -7.09 21.61
C SER A 147 6.02 -5.64 21.14
N LEU A 148 6.70 -5.45 20.02
CA LEU A 148 6.91 -4.16 19.37
C LEU A 148 6.39 -4.27 17.93
N ASP A 149 5.08 -4.49 17.80
CA ASP A 149 4.46 -4.94 16.57
C ASP A 149 4.61 -3.93 15.43
N CYS A 150 4.49 -2.63 15.71
CA CYS A 150 4.65 -1.60 14.70
C CYS A 150 6.05 -1.62 14.07
N ALA A 151 7.10 -1.63 14.88
CA ALA A 151 8.48 -1.67 14.39
C ALA A 151 8.78 -2.97 13.65
N PHE A 152 8.28 -4.09 14.17
CA PHE A 152 8.48 -5.40 13.56
C PHE A 152 7.77 -5.51 12.20
N ALA A 153 6.53 -5.02 12.10
CA ALA A 153 5.79 -4.97 10.84
C ALA A 153 6.51 -4.11 9.78
N LEU A 154 7.00 -2.94 10.17
CA LEU A 154 7.78 -2.09 9.28
C LEU A 154 9.06 -2.78 8.79
N GLN A 155 9.76 -3.50 9.68
CA GLN A 155 10.96 -4.27 9.33
C GLN A 155 10.62 -5.41 8.37
N GLN A 156 9.52 -6.13 8.58
CA GLN A 156 9.05 -7.17 7.66
C GLN A 156 8.78 -6.59 6.26
N LEU A 157 8.10 -5.44 6.16
CA LEU A 157 7.83 -4.77 4.89
C LEU A 157 9.13 -4.38 4.18
N ARG A 158 10.10 -3.81 4.91
CA ARG A 158 11.43 -3.51 4.37
C ARG A 158 12.12 -4.77 3.82
N ASP A 159 12.08 -5.85 4.60
CA ASP A 159 12.82 -7.09 4.29
C ASP A 159 12.22 -7.83 3.08
N VAL A 160 10.92 -7.66 2.80
CA VAL A 160 10.29 -8.17 1.57
C VAL A 160 10.41 -7.21 0.38
N GLY A 161 11.12 -6.09 0.54
CA GLY A 161 11.52 -5.20 -0.56
C GLY A 161 10.71 -3.92 -0.71
N VAL A 162 9.81 -3.59 0.22
CA VAL A 162 9.13 -2.29 0.24
C VAL A 162 10.16 -1.18 0.41
N LYS A 163 10.02 -0.11 -0.40
CA LYS A 163 10.93 1.03 -0.40
C LYS A 163 10.34 2.26 0.25
N ASN A 164 9.03 2.39 0.25
CA ASN A 164 8.33 3.51 0.82
C ASN A 164 7.01 3.09 1.49
N ILE A 165 6.67 3.74 2.60
CA ILE A 165 5.35 3.67 3.25
C ILE A 165 4.80 5.08 3.34
N ILE A 166 3.54 5.24 2.92
CA ILE A 166 2.75 6.46 3.09
C ILE A 166 1.64 6.15 4.08
N THR A 167 1.59 6.89 5.18
CA THR A 167 0.57 6.77 6.22
C THR A 167 0.03 8.13 6.61
N PHE A 168 -1.12 8.16 7.30
CA PHE A 168 -1.73 9.41 7.76
C PHE A 168 -1.76 9.41 9.29
N ASP A 169 -1.34 10.53 9.89
CA ASP A 169 -1.43 10.80 11.33
C ASP A 169 -0.93 9.61 12.18
N ALA A 170 0.29 9.16 11.93
CA ALA A 170 0.88 8.09 12.71
C ALA A 170 0.90 8.46 14.20
N HIS A 171 0.42 7.55 15.06
CA HIS A 171 0.30 7.74 16.51
C HIS A 171 1.61 8.23 17.16
N ASP A 172 2.74 7.75 16.68
CA ASP A 172 4.07 8.27 16.99
C ASP A 172 4.94 8.24 15.73
N PRO A 173 5.24 9.40 15.11
CA PRO A 173 6.04 9.44 13.88
C PRO A 173 7.46 8.88 14.05
N ARG A 174 7.98 8.76 15.28
CA ARG A 174 9.30 8.19 15.56
C ARG A 174 9.42 6.70 15.22
N VAL A 175 8.31 6.01 14.91
CA VAL A 175 8.35 4.61 14.41
C VAL A 175 9.18 4.46 13.15
N MET A 176 9.34 5.53 12.35
CA MET A 176 10.23 5.57 11.19
C MET A 176 11.68 5.19 11.53
N ASN A 177 12.12 5.42 12.76
CA ASN A 177 13.48 5.07 13.21
C ASN A 177 13.72 3.53 13.24
N ALA A 178 12.67 2.72 13.20
CA ALA A 178 12.80 1.26 13.11
C ALA A 178 13.29 0.80 11.72
N VAL A 179 13.18 1.64 10.71
CA VAL A 179 13.48 1.32 9.29
C VAL A 179 14.25 2.45 8.60
N PRO A 180 15.47 2.78 9.06
CA PRO A 180 16.22 3.97 8.60
C PRO A 180 16.61 3.92 7.12
N THR A 181 16.48 2.78 6.45
CA THR A 181 16.79 2.59 5.02
C THR A 181 15.55 2.52 4.14
N MET A 182 14.36 2.71 4.71
CA MET A 182 13.08 2.75 3.99
C MET A 182 12.48 4.14 4.16
N SER A 183 11.93 4.72 3.09
CA SER A 183 11.20 5.97 3.18
C SER A 183 9.88 5.79 3.96
N PHE A 184 9.56 6.77 4.79
CA PHE A 184 8.36 6.77 5.62
C PHE A 184 7.72 8.16 5.58
N ASP A 185 6.65 8.29 4.82
CA ASP A 185 5.92 9.53 4.62
C ASP A 185 4.68 9.54 5.53
N ASN A 186 4.75 10.34 6.60
CA ASN A 186 3.62 10.57 7.50
C ASN A 186 2.89 11.85 7.12
N VAL A 187 1.74 11.72 6.47
CA VAL A 187 0.92 12.86 6.05
C VAL A 187 0.01 13.28 7.19
N MET A 188 0.11 14.54 7.59
CA MET A 188 -0.77 15.12 8.62
C MET A 188 -2.00 15.75 7.95
N PRO A 189 -3.23 15.27 8.21
CA PRO A 189 -4.47 15.78 7.59
C PRO A 189 -4.93 17.09 8.27
N THR A 190 -4.07 18.11 8.23
CA THR A 190 -4.32 19.40 8.93
C THR A 190 -5.30 20.33 8.22
N TYR A 191 -5.78 19.98 7.03
CA TYR A 191 -6.63 20.82 6.17
C TYR A 191 -7.95 20.13 5.76
N GLN A 192 -8.54 19.35 6.67
CA GLN A 192 -9.91 18.86 6.46
C GLN A 192 -10.92 19.68 7.26
#